data_0a29d4db53a4975c8d861a6c09762921
#
_entry.id   0a29d4db53a4975c8d861a6c09762921
#
_cell.length_a   1.000
_cell.length_b   1.000
_cell.length_c   1.000
_cell.angle_alpha   90.00
_cell.angle_beta   90.00
_cell.angle_gamma   90.00
#
_symmetry.space_group_name_H-M   'P 1'
#
loop_
_entity.id
_entity.type
_entity.pdbx_description
1 polymer ?
#
loop_
_entity_poly.entity_id
_entity_poly.type
_entity_poly.pdbx_seq_one_letter_code
_entity_poly.pdbx_strand_id
1 'polypeptide(L)'
;MEYTLLGKTGLKISRVGLGGIPIQKVDEEQTKKLLHLLAQQGVNYIDTARGYTVSEQYLGYALEGIRSQFVLATKSMSRTKEAMEKDIQISLSNLRTDYIDLYQVHNPSAQDLEQVMAQGGALEALQEAKAAGKIGHIGITLHSADLFAQALELPWVETIMFPYNIVENQGEDYIAACSDKNIGFICMKPLAGGALEDATLALRYVMQNPHVSVVIPGMADEKEVFQNIQAVEDKRPLQADELSKIQEIRKTLGTQFCRRCNYCAPCTQGISIPGVFLMEGYFKRYDLKQWAYSRYSAMAKNASDCVGCGVCESRCPYHLPIREMLKKAKDTFANYK
;
A
#
# COMPACT_ATOMS: atom_id res chain seq x y z
N MET A 1 3.06 22.95 -4.07
CA MET A 1 2.29 21.67 -3.93
C MET A 1 0.98 21.77 -4.70
N GLU A 2 0.71 20.82 -5.60
CA GLU A 2 -0.56 20.69 -6.30
C GLU A 2 -1.55 19.88 -5.46
N TYR A 3 -2.83 20.25 -5.53
CA TYR A 3 -3.93 19.56 -4.84
C TYR A 3 -4.97 19.06 -5.84
N THR A 4 -5.67 17.99 -5.46
CA THR A 4 -6.80 17.43 -6.21
C THR A 4 -7.90 16.97 -5.26
N LEU A 5 -9.08 16.69 -5.79
CA LEU A 5 -10.14 16.02 -5.03
C LEU A 5 -9.95 14.50 -5.09
N LEU A 6 -10.11 13.84 -3.96
CA LEU A 6 -10.04 12.37 -3.88
C LEU A 6 -11.38 11.75 -4.28
N GLY A 7 -11.69 11.79 -5.57
CA GLY A 7 -12.94 11.30 -6.12
C GLY A 7 -14.17 11.90 -5.43
N LYS A 8 -15.22 11.09 -5.25
CA LYS A 8 -16.50 11.48 -4.62
C LYS A 8 -16.41 11.79 -3.12
N THR A 9 -15.25 11.59 -2.48
CA THR A 9 -15.08 11.95 -1.07
C THR A 9 -15.10 13.45 -0.83
N GLY A 10 -14.78 14.26 -1.85
CA GLY A 10 -14.64 15.71 -1.73
C GLY A 10 -13.41 16.15 -0.93
N LEU A 11 -12.59 15.22 -0.40
CA LEU A 11 -11.36 15.55 0.32
C LEU A 11 -10.35 16.18 -0.63
N LYS A 12 -9.90 17.40 -0.31
CA LYS A 12 -8.85 18.10 -1.05
C LYS A 12 -7.49 17.65 -0.53
N ILE A 13 -6.74 16.91 -1.33
CA ILE A 13 -5.47 16.29 -0.96
C ILE A 13 -4.33 16.75 -1.85
N SER A 14 -3.11 16.77 -1.30
CA SER A 14 -1.88 16.95 -2.08
C SER A 14 -1.64 15.74 -2.99
N ARG A 15 -1.05 15.98 -4.18
CA ARG A 15 -0.75 14.92 -5.16
C ARG A 15 0.32 13.93 -4.67
N VAL A 16 1.11 14.29 -3.66
CA VAL A 16 1.99 13.40 -2.91
C VAL A 16 1.52 13.31 -1.46
N GLY A 17 1.51 12.10 -0.91
CA GLY A 17 1.17 11.82 0.48
C GLY A 17 2.24 10.97 1.15
N LEU A 18 2.16 10.80 2.46
CA LEU A 18 3.05 9.96 3.25
C LEU A 18 2.53 8.52 3.29
N GLY A 19 3.33 7.56 2.80
CA GLY A 19 3.13 6.14 3.07
C GLY A 19 3.78 5.74 4.40
N GLY A 20 2.98 5.34 5.39
CA GLY A 20 3.37 5.18 6.80
C GLY A 20 4.20 3.93 7.15
N ILE A 21 4.56 3.05 6.19
CA ILE A 21 5.39 1.87 6.51
C ILE A 21 6.75 2.24 7.09
N PRO A 22 7.52 3.24 6.57
CA PRO A 22 8.82 3.61 7.11
C PRO A 22 8.78 4.22 8.53
N ILE A 23 7.64 4.70 8.99
CA ILE A 23 7.45 5.19 10.37
C ILE A 23 7.82 4.13 11.40
N GLN A 24 7.77 2.85 11.06
CA GLN A 24 8.21 1.76 11.92
C GLN A 24 9.74 1.72 12.18
N LYS A 25 10.53 2.53 11.45
CA LYS A 25 12.00 2.58 11.56
C LYS A 25 12.52 3.79 12.31
N VAL A 26 11.67 4.78 12.52
CA VAL A 26 12.00 6.05 13.19
C VAL A 26 11.32 6.08 14.56
N ASP A 27 11.70 7.02 15.40
CA ASP A 27 11.05 7.25 16.69
C ASP A 27 9.92 8.32 16.60
N GLU A 28 9.26 8.57 17.73
CA GLU A 28 8.17 9.54 17.82
C GLU A 28 8.62 10.96 17.49
N GLU A 29 9.79 11.38 17.94
CA GLU A 29 10.33 12.72 17.69
C GLU A 29 10.75 12.91 16.23
N GLN A 30 11.34 11.90 15.62
CA GLN A 30 11.66 11.90 14.19
C GLN A 30 10.38 11.95 13.34
N THR A 31 9.35 11.20 13.74
CA THR A 31 8.03 11.23 13.09
C THR A 31 7.41 12.62 13.20
N LYS A 32 7.50 13.28 14.36
CA LYS A 32 7.00 14.64 14.58
C LYS A 32 7.70 15.65 13.67
N LYS A 33 9.03 15.61 13.61
CA LYS A 33 9.81 16.47 12.70
C LYS A 33 9.41 16.27 11.25
N LEU A 34 9.27 15.00 10.82
CA LEU A 34 8.83 14.64 9.48
C LEU A 34 7.45 15.24 9.15
N LEU A 35 6.47 15.09 10.04
CA LEU A 35 5.11 15.62 9.82
C LEU A 35 5.07 17.15 9.78
N HIS A 36 5.82 17.81 10.65
CA HIS A 36 5.95 19.27 10.58
C HIS A 36 6.56 19.73 9.25
N LEU A 37 7.60 19.04 8.77
CA LEU A 37 8.18 19.34 7.46
C LEU A 37 7.17 19.10 6.32
N LEU A 38 6.44 17.98 6.33
CA LEU A 38 5.41 17.69 5.34
C LEU A 38 4.33 18.78 5.32
N ALA A 39 3.85 19.22 6.48
CA ALA A 39 2.89 20.31 6.60
C ALA A 39 3.44 21.63 6.02
N GLN A 40 4.68 21.98 6.34
CA GLN A 40 5.36 23.18 5.79
C GLN A 40 5.50 23.11 4.27
N GLN A 41 5.68 21.91 3.70
CA GLN A 41 5.77 21.68 2.25
C GLN A 41 4.39 21.55 1.59
N GLY A 42 3.30 21.64 2.35
CA GLY A 42 1.93 21.52 1.84
C GLY A 42 1.47 20.09 1.54
N VAL A 43 2.18 19.08 2.02
CA VAL A 43 1.73 17.68 1.97
C VAL A 43 0.70 17.47 3.06
N ASN A 44 -0.52 17.07 2.69
CA ASN A 44 -1.62 16.93 3.63
C ASN A 44 -2.30 15.56 3.65
N TYR A 45 -1.75 14.55 2.97
CA TYR A 45 -2.31 13.20 2.98
C TYR A 45 -1.38 12.21 3.65
N ILE A 46 -1.88 11.48 4.64
CA ILE A 46 -1.15 10.45 5.39
C ILE A 46 -1.91 9.13 5.28
N ASP A 47 -1.21 8.05 4.91
CA ASP A 47 -1.72 6.68 4.91
C ASP A 47 -0.95 5.79 5.88
N THR A 48 -1.64 5.17 6.83
CA THR A 48 -1.10 4.17 7.75
C THR A 48 -1.96 2.91 7.80
N ALA A 49 -1.74 2.01 8.76
CA ALA A 49 -2.55 0.81 8.98
C ALA A 49 -2.42 0.24 10.38
N ARG A 50 -3.48 -0.44 10.86
CA ARG A 50 -3.46 -1.25 12.08
C ARG A 50 -2.28 -2.24 12.11
N GLY A 51 -1.94 -2.82 10.97
CA GLY A 51 -0.87 -3.81 10.82
C GLY A 51 0.56 -3.26 10.84
N TYR A 52 0.75 -1.92 10.89
CA TYR A 52 2.07 -1.27 10.84
C TYR A 52 2.63 -1.00 12.24
N THR A 53 2.57 -1.99 13.12
CA THR A 53 3.11 -1.99 14.50
C THR A 53 2.88 -0.66 15.26
N VAL A 54 3.89 0.19 15.32
CA VAL A 54 3.90 1.47 16.06
C VAL A 54 3.45 2.68 15.23
N SER A 55 3.23 2.51 13.91
CA SER A 55 3.02 3.64 13.00
C SER A 55 1.83 4.52 13.40
N GLU A 56 0.67 3.93 13.77
CA GLU A 56 -0.47 4.72 14.23
C GLU A 56 -0.16 5.49 15.51
N GLN A 57 0.58 4.90 16.46
CA GLN A 57 0.94 5.54 17.72
C GLN A 57 1.88 6.72 17.53
N TYR A 58 2.92 6.54 16.71
CA TYR A 58 3.90 7.60 16.41
C TYR A 58 3.27 8.73 15.61
N LEU A 59 2.40 8.40 14.66
CA LEU A 59 1.62 9.42 13.95
C LEU A 59 0.67 10.17 14.88
N GLY A 60 -0.01 9.50 15.81
CA GLY A 60 -0.88 10.14 16.80
C GLY A 60 -0.12 11.13 17.68
N TYR A 61 1.09 10.77 18.14
CA TYR A 61 1.97 11.69 18.85
C TYR A 61 2.37 12.89 17.99
N ALA A 62 2.78 12.63 16.75
CA ALA A 62 3.28 13.66 15.85
C ALA A 62 2.20 14.62 15.33
N LEU A 63 0.94 14.19 15.29
CA LEU A 63 -0.22 14.98 14.83
C LEU A 63 -0.75 15.94 15.91
N GLU A 64 -0.29 15.86 17.13
CA GLU A 64 -0.75 16.73 18.21
C GLU A 64 -0.53 18.21 17.86
N GLY A 65 -1.63 18.98 17.88
CA GLY A 65 -1.65 20.40 17.49
C GLY A 65 -1.69 20.69 15.99
N ILE A 66 -1.46 19.68 15.12
CA ILE A 66 -1.47 19.85 13.65
C ILE A 66 -2.41 18.89 12.91
N ARG A 67 -3.21 18.09 13.66
CA ARG A 67 -4.12 17.08 13.08
C ARG A 67 -5.02 17.62 11.97
N SER A 68 -5.55 18.84 12.14
CA SER A 68 -6.46 19.50 11.18
C SER A 68 -5.79 19.87 9.85
N GLN A 69 -4.47 19.83 9.76
CA GLN A 69 -3.74 20.10 8.53
C GLN A 69 -3.66 18.87 7.61
N PHE A 70 -4.09 17.68 8.09
CA PHE A 70 -3.94 16.43 7.37
C PHE A 70 -5.25 15.70 7.14
N VAL A 71 -5.39 15.12 5.96
CA VAL A 71 -6.31 14.05 5.64
C VAL A 71 -5.65 12.74 6.06
N LEU A 72 -6.22 12.07 7.06
CA LEU A 72 -5.66 10.88 7.69
C LEU A 72 -6.39 9.63 7.23
N ALA A 73 -5.65 8.71 6.62
CA ALA A 73 -6.15 7.41 6.19
C ALA A 73 -5.49 6.28 6.99
N THR A 74 -6.30 5.32 7.42
CA THR A 74 -5.82 4.04 7.97
C THR A 74 -6.60 2.86 7.41
N LYS A 75 -6.24 1.62 7.79
CA LYS A 75 -6.84 0.41 7.26
C LYS A 75 -6.69 -0.78 8.19
N SER A 76 -7.67 -1.69 8.15
CA SER A 76 -7.67 -2.92 8.94
C SER A 76 -7.90 -4.17 8.09
N MET A 77 -7.28 -5.29 8.52
CA MET A 77 -7.52 -6.62 7.95
C MET A 77 -8.70 -7.35 8.60
N SER A 78 -9.45 -6.73 9.50
CA SER A 78 -10.64 -7.33 10.09
C SER A 78 -11.75 -7.55 9.07
N ARG A 79 -12.44 -8.69 9.17
CA ARG A 79 -13.48 -9.11 8.21
C ARG A 79 -14.86 -9.20 8.85
N THR A 80 -14.94 -9.27 10.17
CA THR A 80 -16.21 -9.29 10.92
C THR A 80 -16.51 -7.93 11.52
N LYS A 81 -17.78 -7.67 11.79
CA LYS A 81 -18.26 -6.43 12.41
C LYS A 81 -17.55 -6.15 13.73
N GLU A 82 -17.60 -7.11 14.66
CA GLU A 82 -16.99 -6.98 15.99
C GLU A 82 -15.48 -6.67 15.94
N ALA A 83 -14.74 -7.39 15.09
CA ALA A 83 -13.30 -7.16 14.95
C ALA A 83 -12.99 -5.79 14.33
N MET A 84 -13.79 -5.34 13.37
CA MET A 84 -13.63 -4.04 12.74
C MET A 84 -13.96 -2.88 13.69
N GLU A 85 -15.03 -3.00 14.46
CA GLU A 85 -15.39 -2.03 15.52
C GLU A 85 -14.24 -1.86 16.51
N LYS A 86 -13.68 -2.96 16.98
CA LYS A 86 -12.51 -2.95 17.88
C LYS A 86 -11.30 -2.27 17.22
N ASP A 87 -11.00 -2.58 15.98
CA ASP A 87 -9.88 -1.97 15.25
C ASP A 87 -10.07 -0.47 15.03
N ILE A 88 -11.30 0.00 14.74
CA ILE A 88 -11.61 1.43 14.63
C ILE A 88 -11.33 2.15 15.96
N GLN A 89 -11.79 1.58 17.11
CA GLN A 89 -11.52 2.17 18.41
C GLN A 89 -10.02 2.25 18.73
N ILE A 90 -9.28 1.18 18.41
CA ILE A 90 -7.83 1.14 18.60
C ILE A 90 -7.13 2.17 17.69
N SER A 91 -7.55 2.29 16.44
CA SER A 91 -6.99 3.29 15.52
C SER A 91 -7.22 4.72 16.02
N LEU A 92 -8.43 5.05 16.46
CA LEU A 92 -8.75 6.36 17.03
C LEU A 92 -7.87 6.65 18.27
N SER A 93 -7.74 5.67 19.16
CA SER A 93 -6.89 5.78 20.36
C SER A 93 -5.41 5.98 20.02
N ASN A 94 -4.87 5.15 19.13
CA ASN A 94 -3.46 5.21 18.73
C ASN A 94 -3.14 6.53 18.01
N LEU A 95 -4.03 6.97 17.13
CA LEU A 95 -3.89 8.20 16.36
C LEU A 95 -4.24 9.46 17.16
N ARG A 96 -4.65 9.30 18.44
CA ARG A 96 -5.03 10.40 19.37
C ARG A 96 -6.02 11.37 18.74
N THR A 97 -7.05 10.84 18.07
CA THR A 97 -8.07 11.63 17.37
C THR A 97 -9.46 10.98 17.58
N ASP A 98 -10.50 11.77 17.49
CA ASP A 98 -11.90 11.33 17.50
C ASP A 98 -12.46 11.08 16.10
N TYR A 99 -11.68 11.43 15.05
CA TYR A 99 -12.10 11.34 13.66
C TYR A 99 -10.97 10.91 12.73
N ILE A 100 -11.27 9.95 11.83
CA ILE A 100 -10.37 9.49 10.75
C ILE A 100 -11.05 9.79 9.41
N ASP A 101 -10.36 10.51 8.52
CA ASP A 101 -10.95 10.96 7.25
C ASP A 101 -11.28 9.81 6.31
N LEU A 102 -10.42 8.78 6.23
CA LEU A 102 -10.62 7.61 5.38
C LEU A 102 -10.24 6.32 6.11
N TYR A 103 -11.18 5.40 6.23
CA TYR A 103 -10.93 4.05 6.74
C TYR A 103 -11.08 3.00 5.65
N GLN A 104 -10.08 2.12 5.47
CA GLN A 104 -10.03 1.23 4.32
C GLN A 104 -10.07 -0.25 4.74
N VAL A 105 -10.81 -1.07 3.97
CA VAL A 105 -10.71 -2.53 4.03
C VAL A 105 -9.36 -2.94 3.45
N HIS A 106 -8.49 -3.53 4.26
CA HIS A 106 -7.09 -3.78 3.91
C HIS A 106 -6.92 -5.11 3.19
N ASN A 107 -6.71 -5.07 1.89
CA ASN A 107 -6.32 -6.17 1.00
C ASN A 107 -7.11 -7.48 1.23
N PRO A 108 -8.43 -7.49 1.06
CA PRO A 108 -9.21 -8.71 1.14
C PRO A 108 -8.88 -9.64 -0.03
N SER A 109 -8.97 -10.95 0.19
CA SER A 109 -9.16 -11.94 -0.87
C SER A 109 -10.61 -11.89 -1.39
N ALA A 110 -10.95 -12.64 -2.44
CA ALA A 110 -12.34 -12.73 -2.91
C ALA A 110 -13.27 -13.25 -1.80
N GLN A 111 -12.87 -14.31 -1.10
CA GLN A 111 -13.63 -14.86 0.03
C GLN A 111 -13.74 -13.86 1.20
N ASP A 112 -12.66 -13.12 1.50
CA ASP A 112 -12.69 -12.07 2.52
C ASP A 112 -13.67 -10.96 2.15
N LEU A 113 -13.73 -10.57 0.87
CA LEU A 113 -14.63 -9.52 0.40
C LEU A 113 -16.10 -9.92 0.54
N GLU A 114 -16.43 -11.18 0.26
CA GLU A 114 -17.75 -11.74 0.53
C GLU A 114 -18.09 -11.66 2.02
N GLN A 115 -17.16 -12.04 2.90
CA GLN A 115 -17.35 -11.96 4.35
C GLN A 115 -17.50 -10.52 4.83
N VAL A 116 -16.71 -9.58 4.31
CA VAL A 116 -16.80 -8.15 4.64
C VAL A 116 -18.19 -7.59 4.35
N MET A 117 -18.82 -8.03 3.26
CA MET A 117 -20.15 -7.57 2.80
C MET A 117 -21.34 -8.38 3.36
N ALA A 118 -21.07 -9.53 3.99
CA ALA A 118 -22.12 -10.35 4.58
C ALA A 118 -22.73 -9.69 5.83
N GLN A 119 -23.89 -10.19 6.28
CA GLN A 119 -24.47 -9.81 7.56
C GLN A 119 -23.48 -10.09 8.71
N GLY A 120 -23.25 -9.12 9.59
CA GLY A 120 -22.20 -9.18 10.62
C GLY A 120 -20.77 -9.01 10.07
N GLY A 121 -20.64 -8.58 8.81
CA GLY A 121 -19.36 -8.29 8.18
C GLY A 121 -18.78 -6.92 8.55
N ALA A 122 -17.53 -6.71 8.21
CA ALA A 122 -16.80 -5.49 8.57
C ALA A 122 -17.39 -4.21 7.96
N LEU A 123 -18.11 -4.32 6.83
CA LEU A 123 -18.75 -3.18 6.17
C LEU A 123 -19.83 -2.54 7.07
N GLU A 124 -20.59 -3.34 7.81
CA GLU A 124 -21.59 -2.80 8.76
C GLU A 124 -20.94 -1.89 9.81
N ALA A 125 -19.82 -2.35 10.41
CA ALA A 125 -19.08 -1.55 11.39
C ALA A 125 -18.55 -0.24 10.81
N LEU A 126 -18.05 -0.27 9.57
CA LEU A 126 -17.57 0.92 8.86
C LEU A 126 -18.72 1.90 8.59
N GLN A 127 -19.87 1.42 8.14
CA GLN A 127 -21.05 2.25 7.90
C GLN A 127 -21.60 2.88 9.19
N GLU A 128 -21.67 2.12 10.27
CA GLU A 128 -22.07 2.62 11.59
C GLU A 128 -21.07 3.66 12.14
N ALA A 129 -19.75 3.41 12.00
CA ALA A 129 -18.73 4.37 12.38
C ALA A 129 -18.81 5.67 11.56
N LYS A 130 -19.12 5.57 10.26
CA LYS A 130 -19.37 6.73 9.39
C LYS A 130 -20.62 7.49 9.83
N ALA A 131 -21.71 6.81 10.09
CA ALA A 131 -22.94 7.43 10.59
C ALA A 131 -22.76 8.09 11.95
N ALA A 132 -21.88 7.54 12.81
CA ALA A 132 -21.52 8.10 14.12
C ALA A 132 -20.49 9.25 14.04
N GLY A 133 -20.02 9.61 12.85
CA GLY A 133 -19.01 10.67 12.65
C GLY A 133 -17.60 10.32 13.13
N LYS A 134 -17.29 9.04 13.35
CA LYS A 134 -15.95 8.56 13.74
C LYS A 134 -15.02 8.40 12.54
N ILE A 135 -15.58 8.08 11.38
CA ILE A 135 -14.85 8.05 10.12
C ILE A 135 -15.62 8.84 9.05
N GLY A 136 -14.91 9.42 8.09
CA GLY A 136 -15.51 10.21 7.02
C GLY A 136 -15.89 9.38 5.81
N HIS A 137 -14.98 8.56 5.34
CA HIS A 137 -15.08 7.84 4.07
C HIS A 137 -14.64 6.38 4.20
N ILE A 138 -15.16 5.53 3.29
CA ILE A 138 -14.83 4.11 3.26
C ILE A 138 -14.11 3.79 1.95
N GLY A 139 -12.94 3.16 2.06
CA GLY A 139 -12.14 2.73 0.92
C GLY A 139 -11.78 1.25 0.97
N ILE A 140 -11.07 0.80 -0.07
CA ILE A 140 -10.53 -0.55 -0.15
C ILE A 140 -9.11 -0.52 -0.71
N THR A 141 -8.24 -1.41 -0.22
CA THR A 141 -6.90 -1.59 -0.78
C THR A 141 -6.76 -2.98 -1.39
N LEU A 142 -6.14 -3.09 -2.55
CA LEU A 142 -6.13 -4.32 -3.34
C LEU A 142 -4.76 -4.56 -3.97
N HIS A 143 -4.48 -5.85 -4.33
CA HIS A 143 -3.31 -6.26 -5.11
C HIS A 143 -3.69 -7.16 -6.31
N SER A 144 -4.95 -7.62 -6.39
CA SER A 144 -5.49 -8.38 -7.51
C SER A 144 -6.22 -7.45 -8.48
N ALA A 145 -5.91 -7.55 -9.77
CA ALA A 145 -6.59 -6.79 -10.82
C ALA A 145 -8.06 -7.21 -10.95
N ASP A 146 -8.37 -8.50 -10.76
CA ASP A 146 -9.75 -9.01 -10.79
C ASP A 146 -10.60 -8.40 -9.67
N LEU A 147 -10.02 -8.29 -8.46
CA LEU A 147 -10.69 -7.64 -7.34
C LEU A 147 -10.79 -6.12 -7.53
N PHE A 148 -9.85 -5.50 -8.26
CA PHE A 148 -9.95 -4.10 -8.62
C PHE A 148 -11.18 -3.87 -9.52
N ALA A 149 -11.32 -4.68 -10.58
CA ALA A 149 -12.48 -4.62 -11.47
C ALA A 149 -13.80 -4.79 -10.67
N GLN A 150 -13.86 -5.76 -9.74
CA GLN A 150 -15.01 -5.98 -8.88
C GLN A 150 -15.28 -4.77 -7.97
N ALA A 151 -14.25 -4.19 -7.36
CA ALA A 151 -14.38 -3.06 -6.43
C ALA A 151 -14.93 -1.79 -7.11
N LEU A 152 -14.70 -1.60 -8.40
CA LEU A 152 -15.27 -0.50 -9.19
C LEU A 152 -16.80 -0.52 -9.23
N GLU A 153 -17.41 -1.69 -9.05
CA GLU A 153 -18.88 -1.87 -9.10
C GLU A 153 -19.53 -1.84 -7.70
N LEU A 154 -18.74 -1.74 -6.63
CA LEU A 154 -19.26 -1.73 -5.26
C LEU A 154 -19.68 -0.31 -4.84
N PRO A 155 -20.98 -0.09 -4.51
CA PRO A 155 -21.52 1.25 -4.26
C PRO A 155 -20.92 1.93 -3.01
N TRP A 156 -20.45 1.15 -2.04
CA TRP A 156 -19.84 1.66 -0.80
C TRP A 156 -18.37 2.08 -0.95
N VAL A 157 -17.72 1.71 -2.07
CA VAL A 157 -16.31 2.05 -2.32
C VAL A 157 -16.21 3.51 -2.78
N GLU A 158 -15.55 4.34 -1.97
CA GLU A 158 -15.29 5.75 -2.27
C GLU A 158 -13.86 5.98 -2.79
N THR A 159 -12.91 5.12 -2.35
CA THR A 159 -11.53 5.13 -2.82
C THR A 159 -11.02 3.73 -3.06
N ILE A 160 -10.11 3.58 -4.04
CA ILE A 160 -9.37 2.34 -4.30
C ILE A 160 -7.89 2.64 -4.21
N MET A 161 -7.18 1.87 -3.37
CA MET A 161 -5.73 1.88 -3.30
C MET A 161 -5.15 0.63 -3.96
N PHE A 162 -4.27 0.84 -4.95
CA PHE A 162 -3.67 -0.24 -5.72
C PHE A 162 -2.20 0.05 -6.05
N PRO A 163 -1.33 -0.97 -6.19
CA PRO A 163 0.03 -0.75 -6.66
C PRO A 163 0.06 -0.26 -8.11
N TYR A 164 0.75 0.85 -8.36
CA TYR A 164 1.02 1.31 -9.70
C TYR A 164 2.44 1.89 -9.78
N ASN A 165 3.25 1.32 -10.64
CA ASN A 165 4.65 1.70 -10.85
C ASN A 165 5.18 1.10 -12.16
N ILE A 166 6.44 1.34 -12.48
CA ILE A 166 7.07 0.91 -13.74
C ILE A 166 6.91 -0.60 -14.01
N VAL A 167 6.94 -1.45 -12.96
CA VAL A 167 6.84 -2.92 -13.10
C VAL A 167 5.49 -3.51 -12.68
N GLU A 168 4.62 -2.71 -12.07
CA GLU A 168 3.25 -3.08 -11.69
C GLU A 168 2.26 -2.13 -12.37
N ASN A 169 1.94 -2.37 -13.62
CA ASN A 169 1.01 -1.55 -14.42
C ASN A 169 -0.27 -2.30 -14.84
N GLN A 170 -0.50 -3.49 -14.30
CA GLN A 170 -1.67 -4.32 -14.62
C GLN A 170 -3.03 -3.73 -14.24
N GLY A 171 -3.05 -2.64 -13.47
CA GLY A 171 -4.26 -1.92 -13.09
C GLY A 171 -4.53 -0.65 -13.89
N GLU A 172 -3.73 -0.34 -14.92
CA GLU A 172 -3.75 0.97 -15.59
C GLU A 172 -5.12 1.33 -16.18
N ASP A 173 -5.78 0.39 -16.84
CA ASP A 173 -7.14 0.59 -17.41
C ASP A 173 -8.18 0.82 -16.30
N TYR A 174 -8.04 0.16 -15.16
CA TYR A 174 -8.95 0.34 -14.02
C TYR A 174 -8.73 1.67 -13.29
N ILE A 175 -7.51 2.24 -13.35
CA ILE A 175 -7.22 3.58 -12.81
C ILE A 175 -8.01 4.64 -13.59
N ALA A 176 -8.08 4.54 -14.91
CA ALA A 176 -8.92 5.42 -15.72
C ALA A 176 -10.41 5.25 -15.37
N ALA A 177 -10.89 4.00 -15.22
CA ALA A 177 -12.26 3.71 -14.81
C ALA A 177 -12.62 4.27 -13.41
N CYS A 178 -11.66 4.39 -12.48
CA CYS A 178 -11.88 5.11 -11.21
C CYS A 178 -12.32 6.56 -11.45
N SER A 179 -11.65 7.25 -12.36
CA SER A 179 -11.97 8.63 -12.72
C SER A 179 -13.39 8.76 -13.27
N ASP A 180 -13.79 7.87 -14.19
CA ASP A 180 -15.11 7.85 -14.81
C ASP A 180 -16.22 7.62 -13.77
N LYS A 181 -15.96 6.84 -12.73
CA LYS A 181 -16.89 6.54 -11.62
C LYS A 181 -16.75 7.50 -10.43
N ASN A 182 -15.90 8.54 -10.54
CA ASN A 182 -15.57 9.47 -9.46
C ASN A 182 -15.11 8.77 -8.17
N ILE A 183 -14.35 7.67 -8.31
CA ILE A 183 -13.69 6.96 -7.22
C ILE A 183 -12.26 7.50 -7.08
N GLY A 184 -11.84 7.87 -5.86
CA GLY A 184 -10.48 8.35 -5.61
C GLY A 184 -9.44 7.24 -5.77
N PHE A 185 -8.46 7.42 -6.66
CA PHE A 185 -7.39 6.44 -6.83
C PHE A 185 -6.14 6.83 -6.02
N ILE A 186 -5.71 5.92 -5.14
CA ILE A 186 -4.52 6.07 -4.30
C ILE A 186 -3.44 5.11 -4.80
N CYS A 187 -2.36 5.65 -5.35
CA CYS A 187 -1.23 4.87 -5.84
C CYS A 187 -0.31 4.47 -4.69
N MET A 188 -0.36 3.21 -4.27
CA MET A 188 0.61 2.64 -3.34
C MET A 188 1.81 2.02 -4.06
N LYS A 189 2.93 1.89 -3.34
CA LYS A 189 4.17 1.26 -3.82
C LYS A 189 4.71 1.85 -5.13
N PRO A 190 4.73 3.18 -5.30
CA PRO A 190 5.25 3.80 -6.51
C PRO A 190 6.71 3.42 -6.79
N LEU A 191 7.48 3.09 -5.75
CA LEU A 191 8.87 2.62 -5.83
C LEU A 191 8.98 1.09 -5.81
N ALA A 192 7.91 0.34 -6.16
CA ALA A 192 7.88 -1.14 -6.11
C ALA A 192 8.38 -1.70 -4.77
N GLY A 193 8.06 -1.03 -3.66
CA GLY A 193 8.54 -1.43 -2.34
C GLY A 193 10.06 -1.34 -2.20
N GLY A 194 10.68 -0.30 -2.74
CA GLY A 194 12.11 -0.04 -2.71
C GLY A 194 12.92 -0.86 -3.73
N ALA A 195 12.26 -1.50 -4.70
CA ALA A 195 12.95 -2.22 -5.77
C ALA A 195 13.33 -1.30 -6.96
N LEU A 196 12.70 -0.13 -7.05
CA LEU A 196 13.04 0.93 -7.99
C LEU A 196 13.95 1.93 -7.29
N GLU A 197 15.22 1.96 -7.64
CA GLU A 197 16.25 2.80 -7.00
C GLU A 197 16.16 4.27 -7.42
N ASP A 198 15.77 4.53 -8.68
CA ASP A 198 15.53 5.88 -9.18
C ASP A 198 14.12 6.35 -8.80
N ALA A 199 13.99 6.93 -7.59
CA ALA A 199 12.71 7.41 -7.08
C ALA A 199 12.14 8.53 -7.95
N THR A 200 12.97 9.40 -8.50
CA THR A 200 12.54 10.51 -9.37
C THR A 200 11.88 9.99 -10.64
N LEU A 201 12.53 9.06 -11.35
CA LEU A 201 11.97 8.45 -12.54
C LEU A 201 10.68 7.68 -12.23
N ALA A 202 10.68 6.91 -11.13
CA ALA A 202 9.52 6.11 -10.75
C ALA A 202 8.29 6.97 -10.41
N LEU A 203 8.47 8.07 -9.68
CA LEU A 203 7.37 8.98 -9.33
C LEU A 203 6.89 9.78 -10.55
N ARG A 204 7.80 10.28 -11.37
CA ARG A 204 7.45 10.93 -12.64
C ARG A 204 6.67 10.01 -13.56
N TYR A 205 7.06 8.74 -13.67
CA TYR A 205 6.30 7.74 -14.43
C TYR A 205 4.86 7.62 -13.95
N VAL A 206 4.65 7.46 -12.65
CA VAL A 206 3.30 7.35 -12.05
C VAL A 206 2.48 8.60 -12.32
N MET A 207 3.09 9.77 -12.20
CA MET A 207 2.40 11.07 -12.35
C MET A 207 2.12 11.47 -13.81
N GLN A 208 2.64 10.73 -14.82
CA GLN A 208 2.18 10.88 -16.20
C GLN A 208 0.74 10.38 -16.38
N ASN A 209 0.25 9.51 -15.49
CA ASN A 209 -1.15 9.08 -15.52
C ASN A 209 -2.03 10.14 -14.81
N PRO A 210 -2.88 10.88 -15.55
CA PRO A 210 -3.69 11.97 -14.99
C PRO A 210 -4.77 11.50 -14.02
N HIS A 211 -5.13 10.21 -14.06
CA HIS A 211 -6.18 9.60 -13.23
C HIS A 211 -5.67 9.19 -11.83
N VAL A 212 -4.37 9.26 -11.57
CA VAL A 212 -3.82 9.06 -10.22
C VAL A 212 -4.16 10.27 -9.35
N SER A 213 -4.94 10.12 -8.28
CA SER A 213 -5.28 11.22 -7.39
C SER A 213 -4.09 11.58 -6.49
N VAL A 214 -3.47 10.58 -5.85
CA VAL A 214 -2.34 10.75 -4.95
C VAL A 214 -1.38 9.58 -5.07
N VAL A 215 -0.09 9.87 -4.98
CA VAL A 215 0.96 8.87 -4.83
C VAL A 215 1.48 8.90 -3.39
N ILE A 216 1.64 7.71 -2.78
CA ILE A 216 2.06 7.58 -1.37
C ILE A 216 3.41 6.84 -1.24
N PRO A 217 4.53 7.46 -1.64
CA PRO A 217 5.86 6.92 -1.33
C PRO A 217 6.06 6.87 0.18
N GLY A 218 6.85 5.89 0.64
CA GLY A 218 7.35 5.91 2.01
C GLY A 218 8.40 7.00 2.16
N MET A 219 8.38 7.71 3.28
CA MET A 219 9.37 8.73 3.63
C MET A 219 9.77 8.57 5.10
N ALA A 220 11.06 8.69 5.38
CA ALA A 220 11.61 8.61 6.73
C ALA A 220 12.53 9.80 7.07
N ASP A 221 12.94 10.57 6.08
CA ASP A 221 13.83 11.71 6.26
C ASP A 221 13.51 12.89 5.33
N GLU A 222 14.17 14.02 5.59
CA GLU A 222 14.00 15.28 4.86
C GLU A 222 14.38 15.17 3.38
N LYS A 223 15.44 14.40 3.06
CA LYS A 223 15.91 14.21 1.68
C LYS A 223 14.83 13.52 0.84
N GLU A 224 14.22 12.45 1.38
CA GLU A 224 13.13 11.72 0.72
C GLU A 224 11.91 12.63 0.53
N VAL A 225 11.58 13.49 1.49
CA VAL A 225 10.48 14.46 1.36
C VAL A 225 10.69 15.38 0.17
N PHE A 226 11.84 16.07 0.10
CA PHE A 226 12.11 17.01 -0.98
C PHE A 226 12.22 16.33 -2.34
N GLN A 227 12.90 15.18 -2.41
CA GLN A 227 13.03 14.41 -3.65
C GLN A 227 11.67 13.97 -4.19
N ASN A 228 10.80 13.47 -3.33
CA ASN A 228 9.48 12.97 -3.74
C ASN A 228 8.56 14.12 -4.18
N ILE A 229 8.56 15.24 -3.47
CA ILE A 229 7.81 16.45 -3.84
C ILE A 229 8.28 16.95 -5.20
N GLN A 230 9.58 17.14 -5.39
CA GLN A 230 10.15 17.64 -6.64
C GLN A 230 9.81 16.73 -7.82
N ALA A 231 9.88 15.40 -7.62
CA ALA A 231 9.54 14.44 -8.66
C ALA A 231 8.06 14.49 -9.07
N VAL A 232 7.14 14.66 -8.09
CA VAL A 232 5.70 14.75 -8.34
C VAL A 232 5.30 16.09 -8.97
N GLU A 233 5.99 17.17 -8.66
CA GLU A 233 5.75 18.50 -9.23
C GLU A 233 6.37 18.68 -10.64
N ASP A 234 7.27 17.80 -11.05
CA ASP A 234 7.87 17.83 -12.39
C ASP A 234 6.87 17.31 -13.45
N LYS A 235 6.20 18.25 -14.12
CA LYS A 235 5.17 17.99 -15.14
C LYS A 235 5.73 17.76 -16.55
N ARG A 236 7.06 17.82 -16.73
CA ARG A 236 7.63 17.60 -18.05
C ARG A 236 7.31 16.19 -18.53
N PRO A 237 6.99 15.99 -19.81
CA PRO A 237 6.86 14.65 -20.38
C PRO A 237 8.15 13.85 -20.17
N LEU A 238 8.02 12.52 -20.03
CA LEU A 238 9.18 11.63 -19.99
C LEU A 238 9.98 11.74 -21.28
N GLN A 239 11.29 11.91 -21.14
CA GLN A 239 12.21 12.05 -22.27
C GLN A 239 12.62 10.68 -22.82
N ALA A 240 13.22 10.64 -24.01
CA ALA A 240 13.57 9.40 -24.71
C ALA A 240 14.53 8.49 -23.90
N ASP A 241 15.48 9.07 -23.17
CA ASP A 241 16.39 8.34 -22.28
C ASP A 241 15.68 7.78 -21.05
N GLU A 242 14.72 8.50 -20.48
CA GLU A 242 13.88 8.03 -19.37
C GLU A 242 12.97 6.88 -19.82
N LEU A 243 12.36 6.98 -21.00
CA LEU A 243 11.58 5.90 -21.61
C LEU A 243 12.43 4.65 -21.87
N SER A 244 13.68 4.82 -22.33
CA SER A 244 14.62 3.72 -22.51
C SER A 244 14.97 3.03 -21.19
N LYS A 245 15.23 3.80 -20.12
CA LYS A 245 15.45 3.26 -18.77
C LYS A 245 14.23 2.48 -18.24
N ILE A 246 13.02 3.01 -18.46
CA ILE A 246 11.78 2.33 -18.07
C ILE A 246 11.67 0.97 -18.77
N GLN A 247 11.97 0.89 -20.07
CA GLN A 247 11.94 -0.38 -20.81
C GLN A 247 12.99 -1.37 -20.29
N GLU A 248 14.19 -0.90 -19.96
CA GLU A 248 15.23 -1.75 -19.36
C GLU A 248 14.80 -2.28 -17.97
N ILE A 249 14.24 -1.43 -17.10
CA ILE A 249 13.69 -1.84 -15.81
C ILE A 249 12.60 -2.91 -15.99
N ARG A 250 11.71 -2.75 -16.97
CA ARG A 250 10.68 -3.75 -17.25
C ARG A 250 11.25 -5.09 -17.70
N LYS A 251 12.30 -5.09 -18.50
CA LYS A 251 12.98 -6.32 -18.98
C LYS A 251 13.73 -7.03 -17.86
N THR A 252 14.37 -6.31 -16.98
CA THR A 252 15.22 -6.87 -15.90
C THR A 252 14.43 -7.13 -14.63
N LEU A 253 13.97 -6.11 -13.93
CA LEU A 253 13.23 -6.23 -12.68
C LEU A 253 11.85 -6.85 -12.90
N GLY A 254 11.17 -6.53 -13.99
CA GLY A 254 9.80 -6.99 -14.25
C GLY A 254 9.66 -8.51 -14.35
N THR A 255 10.73 -9.23 -14.70
CA THR A 255 10.81 -10.69 -14.78
C THR A 255 11.21 -11.37 -13.47
N GLN A 256 11.50 -10.60 -12.42
CA GLN A 256 11.93 -11.10 -11.10
C GLN A 256 11.11 -10.50 -9.95
N PHE A 257 10.11 -9.68 -10.25
CA PHE A 257 9.33 -8.98 -9.25
C PHE A 257 7.93 -9.59 -9.08
N CYS A 258 7.63 -10.11 -7.88
CA CYS A 258 6.31 -10.66 -7.56
C CYS A 258 5.30 -9.53 -7.32
N ARG A 259 4.23 -9.51 -8.13
CA ARG A 259 3.14 -8.53 -8.06
C ARG A 259 2.04 -8.87 -7.05
N ARG A 260 2.19 -9.98 -6.32
CA ARG A 260 1.30 -10.42 -5.22
C ARG A 260 -0.16 -10.68 -5.65
N CYS A 261 -0.38 -10.95 -6.92
CA CYS A 261 -1.70 -11.21 -7.51
C CYS A 261 -2.32 -12.57 -7.09
N ASN A 262 -1.51 -13.47 -6.51
CA ASN A 262 -1.91 -14.79 -5.99
C ASN A 262 -2.34 -15.85 -7.04
N TYR A 263 -2.16 -15.60 -8.36
CA TYR A 263 -2.48 -16.60 -9.40
C TYR A 263 -1.67 -17.92 -9.25
N CYS A 264 -0.53 -17.88 -8.58
CA CYS A 264 0.27 -19.09 -8.27
C CYS A 264 -0.38 -20.01 -7.24
N ALA A 265 -1.42 -19.57 -6.55
CA ALA A 265 -2.15 -20.37 -5.55
C ALA A 265 -3.17 -21.31 -6.23
N PRO A 266 -3.56 -22.43 -5.53
CA PRO A 266 -2.96 -22.91 -4.29
C PRO A 266 -1.59 -23.60 -4.53
N CYS A 267 -0.65 -23.39 -3.61
CA CYS A 267 0.59 -24.17 -3.60
C CYS A 267 0.31 -25.58 -3.14
N THR A 268 0.93 -26.60 -3.78
CA THR A 268 0.76 -28.02 -3.41
C THR A 268 1.20 -28.33 -1.97
N GLN A 269 2.07 -27.50 -1.40
CA GLN A 269 2.56 -27.59 -0.02
C GLN A 269 1.90 -26.57 0.92
N GLY A 270 0.93 -25.78 0.45
CA GLY A 270 0.26 -24.77 1.26
C GLY A 270 1.08 -23.50 1.53
N ILE A 271 2.17 -23.25 0.78
CA ILE A 271 3.00 -22.04 0.95
C ILE A 271 2.25 -20.83 0.42
N SER A 272 2.14 -19.78 1.24
CA SER A 272 1.75 -18.44 0.78
C SER A 272 2.92 -17.78 0.03
N ILE A 273 3.08 -18.11 -1.26
CA ILE A 273 4.20 -17.64 -2.08
C ILE A 273 4.33 -16.11 -2.10
N PRO A 274 3.25 -15.34 -2.38
CA PRO A 274 3.31 -13.90 -2.31
C PRO A 274 3.65 -13.37 -0.91
N GLY A 275 3.19 -14.06 0.15
CA GLY A 275 3.52 -13.73 1.53
C GLY A 275 5.01 -13.88 1.82
N VAL A 276 5.64 -14.97 1.35
CA VAL A 276 7.09 -15.18 1.48
C VAL A 276 7.87 -14.04 0.82
N PHE A 277 7.55 -13.69 -0.43
CA PHE A 277 8.25 -12.60 -1.15
C PHE A 277 7.98 -11.22 -0.57
N LEU A 278 6.81 -11.02 0.04
CA LEU A 278 6.52 -9.78 0.78
C LEU A 278 7.42 -9.64 2.00
N MET A 279 7.58 -10.71 2.80
CA MET A 279 8.46 -10.71 3.96
C MET A 279 9.94 -10.53 3.55
N GLU A 280 10.38 -11.19 2.47
CA GLU A 280 11.73 -10.96 1.95
C GLU A 280 11.94 -9.50 1.52
N GLY A 281 10.95 -8.88 0.91
CA GLY A 281 10.96 -7.47 0.56
C GLY A 281 11.10 -6.56 1.79
N TYR A 282 10.33 -6.79 2.83
CA TYR A 282 10.44 -6.04 4.08
C TYR A 282 11.80 -6.25 4.75
N PHE A 283 12.35 -7.46 4.67
CA PHE A 283 13.67 -7.76 5.20
C PHE A 283 14.79 -7.02 4.47
N LYS A 284 14.81 -7.10 3.13
CA LYS A 284 15.92 -6.61 2.30
C LYS A 284 15.82 -5.12 1.94
N ARG A 285 14.64 -4.66 1.56
CA ARG A 285 14.46 -3.32 0.98
C ARG A 285 13.94 -2.28 1.98
N TYR A 286 13.15 -2.73 2.95
CA TYR A 286 12.63 -1.84 3.99
C TYR A 286 13.49 -1.85 5.26
N ASP A 287 14.47 -2.75 5.36
CA ASP A 287 15.31 -2.97 6.55
C ASP A 287 14.51 -3.23 7.85
N LEU A 288 13.33 -3.81 7.71
CA LEU A 288 12.47 -4.25 8.82
C LEU A 288 12.78 -5.71 9.19
N LYS A 289 14.08 -6.02 9.42
CA LYS A 289 14.59 -7.39 9.51
C LYS A 289 13.89 -8.23 10.58
N GLN A 290 13.87 -7.75 11.82
CA GLN A 290 13.28 -8.46 12.95
C GLN A 290 11.78 -8.70 12.75
N TRP A 291 11.08 -7.67 12.29
CA TRP A 291 9.64 -7.72 12.03
C TRP A 291 9.29 -8.70 10.89
N ALA A 292 10.05 -8.66 9.80
CA ALA A 292 9.88 -9.56 8.67
C ALA A 292 10.21 -11.01 9.03
N TYR A 293 11.31 -11.23 9.77
CA TYR A 293 11.72 -12.55 10.23
C TYR A 293 10.68 -13.18 11.16
N SER A 294 10.18 -12.44 12.13
CA SER A 294 9.14 -12.90 13.06
C SER A 294 7.89 -13.37 12.30
N ARG A 295 7.43 -12.60 11.32
CA ARG A 295 6.25 -12.97 10.51
C ARG A 295 6.52 -14.12 9.57
N TYR A 296 7.69 -14.17 8.93
CA TYR A 296 8.09 -15.32 8.09
C TYR A 296 8.17 -16.61 8.88
N SER A 297 8.75 -16.57 10.08
CA SER A 297 8.89 -17.73 10.97
C SER A 297 7.54 -18.22 11.54
N ALA A 298 6.56 -17.30 11.68
CA ALA A 298 5.20 -17.63 12.13
C ALA A 298 4.32 -18.21 11.01
N MET A 299 4.78 -18.25 9.76
CA MET A 299 4.02 -18.87 8.67
C MET A 299 3.91 -20.38 8.91
N ALA A 300 2.70 -20.94 8.80
CA ALA A 300 2.47 -22.38 8.90
C ALA A 300 3.29 -23.17 7.87
N LYS A 301 3.47 -22.60 6.67
CA LYS A 301 4.33 -23.10 5.60
C LYS A 301 5.10 -21.93 4.98
N ASN A 302 6.42 -22.08 4.85
CA ASN A 302 7.31 -21.05 4.31
C ASN A 302 8.19 -21.59 3.17
N ALA A 303 9.20 -20.82 2.74
CA ALA A 303 10.05 -21.19 1.60
C ALA A 303 10.80 -22.51 1.79
N SER A 304 11.04 -22.95 3.05
CA SER A 304 11.74 -24.20 3.35
C SER A 304 10.88 -25.44 3.03
N ASP A 305 9.56 -25.31 2.95
CA ASP A 305 8.64 -26.39 2.60
C ASP A 305 8.50 -26.60 1.09
N CYS A 306 9.19 -25.81 0.25
CA CYS A 306 9.10 -25.94 -1.20
C CYS A 306 9.76 -27.23 -1.71
N VAL A 307 8.97 -28.06 -2.38
CA VAL A 307 9.44 -29.34 -2.98
C VAL A 307 9.85 -29.21 -4.45
N GLY A 308 9.83 -28.00 -5.02
CA GLY A 308 10.28 -27.74 -6.39
C GLY A 308 9.37 -28.24 -7.50
N CYS A 309 8.08 -28.50 -7.24
CA CYS A 309 7.14 -29.12 -8.21
C CYS A 309 6.81 -28.24 -9.45
N GLY A 310 7.04 -26.93 -9.44
CA GLY A 310 6.87 -26.03 -10.58
C GLY A 310 5.43 -25.58 -10.88
N VAL A 311 4.40 -26.09 -10.22
CA VAL A 311 2.98 -25.76 -10.46
C VAL A 311 2.70 -24.24 -10.34
N CYS A 312 3.38 -23.55 -9.42
CA CYS A 312 3.26 -22.11 -9.25
C CYS A 312 3.78 -21.30 -10.45
N GLU A 313 4.84 -21.78 -11.10
CA GLU A 313 5.45 -21.11 -12.27
C GLU A 313 4.55 -21.23 -13.50
N SER A 314 3.90 -22.40 -13.72
CA SER A 314 2.97 -22.59 -14.84
C SER A 314 1.70 -21.71 -14.74
N ARG A 315 1.36 -21.26 -13.53
CA ARG A 315 0.21 -20.38 -13.26
C ARG A 315 0.58 -18.90 -13.23
N CYS A 316 1.88 -18.57 -13.19
CA CYS A 316 2.32 -17.17 -13.07
C CYS A 316 2.20 -16.45 -14.43
N PRO A 317 1.32 -15.43 -14.57
CA PRO A 317 1.18 -14.71 -15.84
C PRO A 317 2.40 -13.87 -16.19
N TYR A 318 3.33 -13.70 -15.23
CA TYR A 318 4.59 -12.96 -15.41
C TYR A 318 5.80 -13.87 -15.60
N HIS A 319 5.59 -15.19 -15.71
CA HIS A 319 6.64 -16.20 -15.92
C HIS A 319 7.82 -16.09 -14.95
N LEU A 320 7.52 -15.78 -13.68
CA LEU A 320 8.56 -15.62 -12.67
C LEU A 320 9.21 -16.98 -12.35
N PRO A 321 10.54 -17.02 -12.12
CA PRO A 321 11.25 -18.22 -11.67
C PRO A 321 11.01 -18.45 -10.17
N ILE A 322 9.75 -18.78 -9.81
CA ILE A 322 9.26 -18.80 -8.42
C ILE A 322 10.06 -19.76 -7.54
N ARG A 323 10.45 -20.94 -8.07
CA ARG A 323 11.24 -21.92 -7.32
C ARG A 323 12.60 -21.37 -6.92
N GLU A 324 13.28 -20.70 -7.85
CA GLU A 324 14.56 -20.05 -7.59
C GLU A 324 14.41 -18.89 -6.60
N MET A 325 13.36 -18.09 -6.77
CA MET A 325 13.04 -16.98 -5.85
C MET A 325 12.74 -17.49 -4.43
N LEU A 326 11.99 -18.60 -4.27
CA LEU A 326 11.74 -19.23 -2.97
C LEU A 326 13.04 -19.74 -2.34
N LYS A 327 13.95 -20.33 -3.14
CA LYS A 327 15.26 -20.75 -2.65
C LYS A 327 16.05 -19.55 -2.10
N LYS A 328 16.11 -18.44 -2.84
CA LYS A 328 16.76 -17.20 -2.39
C LYS A 328 16.14 -16.66 -1.10
N ALA A 329 14.81 -16.67 -0.99
CA ALA A 329 14.12 -16.26 0.22
C ALA A 329 14.43 -17.16 1.42
N LYS A 330 14.44 -18.48 1.23
CA LYS A 330 14.88 -19.45 2.25
C LYS A 330 16.28 -19.11 2.76
N ASP A 331 17.25 -18.91 1.85
CA ASP A 331 18.65 -18.61 2.20
C ASP A 331 18.75 -17.28 2.96
N THR A 332 17.95 -16.28 2.56
CA THR A 332 17.87 -14.98 3.24
C THR A 332 17.51 -15.12 4.72
N PHE A 333 16.47 -15.89 5.01
CA PHE A 333 15.97 -16.03 6.38
C PHE A 333 16.75 -17.06 7.20
N ALA A 334 17.35 -18.09 6.58
CA ALA A 334 18.18 -19.08 7.27
C ALA A 334 19.44 -18.47 7.89
N ASN A 335 19.99 -17.42 7.29
CA ASN A 335 21.21 -16.75 7.74
C ASN A 335 20.94 -15.63 8.76
N TYR A 336 19.68 -15.38 9.11
CA TYR A 336 19.29 -14.40 10.11
C TYR A 336 18.93 -15.12 11.41
N LYS A 337 19.76 -14.94 12.44
CA LYS A 337 19.58 -15.47 13.80
C LYS A 337 19.56 -14.33 14.82
#